data_f0f1e16aa0b1dc35d52095725dd6d260
#
_entry.id   f0f1e16aa0b1dc35d52095725dd6d260
#
_cell.length_a   1.000
_cell.length_b   1.000
_cell.length_c   1.000
_cell.angle_alpha   90.00
_cell.angle_beta   90.00
_cell.angle_gamma   90.00
#
_symmetry.space_group_name_H-M   'P 1'
#
loop_
_entity.id
_entity.type
_entity.pdbx_description
1 polymer ?
#
loop_
_entity_poly.entity_id
_entity_poly.type
_entity_poly.pdbx_seq_one_letter_code
_entity_poly.pdbx_strand_id
1 'polypeptide(L)'
;GAKLANPDLSVWVVTGDGDSMSIGGNHFIHILRRNLDINILLFNNEVYGLTKGQYSPTSAQGHISKSTPLGSVDYPFNPPQLALGAGGTFIARGIDREQKHLQNLLKKAHQHSGTSFVEIYQNCWVFNDGAFANLTDKEIKMETQLILEQGKPMIFGKERNKGMRFA
;
A
#
# COMPACT_ATOMS: atom_id res chain seq x y z
N GLY A 1 -20.36 1.24 -9.97
CA GLY A 1 -21.83 1.02 -10.02
C GLY A 1 -22.50 1.54 -8.77
N ALA A 2 -22.34 0.87 -7.60
CA ALA A 2 -23.08 1.18 -6.37
C ALA A 2 -23.04 2.66 -5.96
N LYS A 3 -21.86 3.27 -5.89
CA LYS A 3 -21.69 4.68 -5.50
C LYS A 3 -22.36 5.64 -6.48
N LEU A 4 -22.36 5.33 -7.78
CA LEU A 4 -23.04 6.16 -8.79
C LEU A 4 -24.56 6.02 -8.72
N ALA A 5 -25.07 4.84 -8.37
CA ALA A 5 -26.51 4.60 -8.21
C ALA A 5 -27.07 5.20 -6.93
N ASN A 6 -26.25 5.23 -5.86
CA ASN A 6 -26.60 5.86 -4.60
C ASN A 6 -25.38 6.60 -4.04
N PRO A 7 -25.32 7.94 -4.21
CA PRO A 7 -24.21 8.77 -3.74
C PRO A 7 -24.02 8.81 -2.21
N ASP A 8 -25.04 8.49 -1.44
CA ASP A 8 -25.00 8.53 0.03
C ASP A 8 -24.29 7.31 0.66
N LEU A 9 -24.00 6.29 -0.15
CA LEU A 9 -23.31 5.10 0.33
C LEU A 9 -21.84 5.40 0.68
N SER A 10 -21.40 4.93 1.83
CA SER A 10 -19.97 4.80 2.14
C SER A 10 -19.45 3.50 1.52
N VAL A 11 -18.68 3.61 0.44
CA VAL A 11 -18.19 2.46 -0.32
C VAL A 11 -16.72 2.21 -0.01
N TRP A 12 -16.42 0.98 0.40
CA TRP A 12 -15.08 0.50 0.67
C TRP A 12 -14.74 -0.68 -0.23
N VAL A 13 -13.65 -0.59 -0.95
CA VAL A 13 -13.13 -1.64 -1.81
C VAL A 13 -11.90 -2.23 -1.12
N VAL A 14 -11.93 -3.54 -0.88
CA VAL A 14 -10.80 -4.28 -0.30
C VAL A 14 -10.20 -5.15 -1.40
N THR A 15 -8.90 -5.06 -1.60
CA THR A 15 -8.19 -5.77 -2.67
C THR A 15 -6.77 -6.14 -2.26
N GLY A 16 -6.18 -7.12 -2.92
CA GLY A 16 -4.76 -7.47 -2.76
C GLY A 16 -3.87 -6.77 -3.78
N ASP A 17 -2.58 -6.80 -3.53
CA ASP A 17 -1.55 -6.28 -4.44
C ASP A 17 -1.55 -7.03 -5.77
N GLY A 18 -1.70 -8.34 -5.74
CA GLY A 18 -1.81 -9.16 -6.94
C GLY A 18 -3.01 -8.81 -7.81
N ASP A 19 -4.19 -8.63 -7.20
CA ASP A 19 -5.40 -8.27 -7.93
C ASP A 19 -5.32 -6.87 -8.53
N SER A 20 -4.95 -5.88 -7.71
CA SER A 20 -4.97 -4.47 -8.13
C SER A 20 -3.88 -4.11 -9.12
N MET A 21 -2.69 -4.69 -8.98
CA MET A 21 -1.51 -4.31 -9.80
C MET A 21 -1.33 -5.22 -11.01
N SER A 22 -2.08 -6.32 -11.11
CA SER A 22 -2.11 -7.20 -12.28
C SER A 22 -3.39 -6.97 -13.09
N ILE A 23 -4.34 -7.92 -13.02
CA ILE A 23 -5.57 -7.85 -13.82
C ILE A 23 -6.43 -6.61 -13.51
N GLY A 24 -6.36 -6.09 -12.30
CA GLY A 24 -7.08 -4.90 -11.84
C GLY A 24 -6.44 -3.57 -12.22
N GLY A 25 -5.26 -3.54 -12.83
CA GLY A 25 -4.49 -2.32 -13.08
C GLY A 25 -5.27 -1.22 -13.81
N ASN A 26 -6.02 -1.57 -14.85
CA ASN A 26 -6.89 -0.62 -15.54
C ASN A 26 -7.99 -0.05 -14.64
N HIS A 27 -8.62 -0.90 -13.85
CA HIS A 27 -9.68 -0.48 -12.92
C HIS A 27 -9.13 0.44 -11.85
N PHE A 28 -7.94 0.14 -11.32
CA PHE A 28 -7.25 0.95 -10.33
C PHE A 28 -6.95 2.35 -10.85
N ILE A 29 -6.32 2.47 -12.04
CA ILE A 29 -6.01 3.76 -12.66
C ILE A 29 -7.28 4.56 -12.94
N HIS A 30 -8.29 3.92 -13.53
CA HIS A 30 -9.51 4.61 -13.92
C HIS A 30 -10.38 5.05 -12.75
N ILE A 31 -10.41 4.33 -11.64
CA ILE A 31 -11.16 4.76 -10.46
C ILE A 31 -10.52 5.97 -9.80
N LEU A 32 -9.20 6.00 -9.68
CA LEU A 32 -8.45 7.14 -9.17
C LEU A 32 -8.65 8.37 -10.05
N ARG A 33 -8.47 8.22 -11.36
CA ARG A 33 -8.67 9.30 -12.33
C ARG A 33 -10.08 9.89 -12.30
N ARG A 34 -11.10 9.04 -12.07
CA ARG A 34 -12.51 9.49 -11.99
C ARG A 34 -12.83 10.15 -10.66
N ASN A 35 -12.03 9.95 -9.67
CA ASN A 35 -12.12 10.53 -8.34
C ASN A 35 -13.51 10.42 -7.69
N LEU A 36 -14.15 9.27 -7.83
CA LEU A 36 -15.41 8.98 -7.15
C LEU A 36 -15.17 8.89 -5.64
N ASP A 37 -16.14 9.33 -4.84
CA ASP A 37 -16.07 9.28 -3.39
C ASP A 37 -16.19 7.83 -2.87
N ILE A 38 -15.07 7.10 -2.92
CA ILE A 38 -14.91 5.71 -2.46
C ILE A 38 -13.55 5.53 -1.78
N ASN A 39 -13.43 4.51 -0.94
CA ASN A 39 -12.20 4.17 -0.25
C ASN A 39 -11.66 2.85 -0.78
N ILE A 40 -10.39 2.81 -1.17
CA ILE A 40 -9.69 1.63 -1.65
C ILE A 40 -8.63 1.23 -0.63
N LEU A 41 -8.75 0.01 -0.10
CA LEU A 41 -7.77 -0.61 0.79
C LEU A 41 -7.03 -1.70 0.03
N LEU A 42 -5.76 -1.48 -0.24
CA LEU A 42 -4.89 -2.45 -0.88
C LEU A 42 -4.03 -3.12 0.19
N PHE A 43 -4.30 -4.40 0.44
CA PHE A 43 -3.45 -5.22 1.30
C PHE A 43 -2.28 -5.75 0.47
N ASN A 44 -1.09 -5.24 0.77
CA ASN A 44 0.14 -5.59 0.09
C ASN A 44 0.96 -6.56 0.95
N ASN A 45 1.07 -7.80 0.49
CA ASN A 45 1.91 -8.83 1.13
C ASN A 45 3.00 -9.36 0.20
N GLU A 46 3.15 -8.74 -0.98
CA GLU A 46 4.17 -9.05 -1.99
C GLU A 46 4.17 -10.52 -2.45
N VAL A 47 2.99 -11.17 -2.47
CA VAL A 47 2.86 -12.56 -2.90
C VAL A 47 1.43 -12.91 -3.28
N TYR A 48 1.24 -13.78 -4.26
CA TYR A 48 -0.06 -14.43 -4.48
C TYR A 48 -0.25 -15.55 -3.46
N GLY A 49 -0.97 -15.28 -2.37
CA GLY A 49 -1.21 -16.27 -1.30
C GLY A 49 -2.20 -17.36 -1.69
N LEU A 50 -3.32 -17.01 -2.33
CA LEU A 50 -4.38 -17.95 -2.72
C LEU A 50 -3.86 -19.05 -3.65
N THR A 51 -2.98 -18.72 -4.58
CA THR A 51 -2.40 -19.62 -5.56
C THR A 51 -1.11 -20.29 -5.10
N LYS A 52 -0.82 -20.18 -3.80
CA LYS A 52 0.28 -20.89 -3.09
C LYS A 52 1.69 -20.35 -3.36
N GLY A 53 1.83 -19.03 -3.44
CA GLY A 53 3.12 -18.38 -3.26
C GLY A 53 3.85 -17.97 -4.54
N GLN A 54 3.16 -17.68 -5.64
CA GLN A 54 3.79 -17.03 -6.79
C GLN A 54 4.16 -15.58 -6.45
N TYR A 55 5.18 -15.04 -7.11
CA TYR A 55 5.48 -13.63 -6.99
C TYR A 55 4.34 -12.77 -7.53
N SER A 56 4.04 -11.70 -6.83
CA SER A 56 3.03 -10.70 -7.22
C SER A 56 3.70 -9.53 -7.95
N PRO A 57 2.93 -8.62 -8.55
CA PRO A 57 3.50 -7.44 -9.18
C PRO A 57 4.28 -6.50 -8.23
N THR A 58 4.13 -6.64 -6.93
CA THR A 58 4.85 -5.86 -5.91
C THR A 58 6.01 -6.62 -5.27
N SER A 59 6.18 -7.92 -5.58
CA SER A 59 7.30 -8.72 -5.09
C SER A 59 8.63 -8.14 -5.54
N ALA A 60 9.63 -8.19 -4.68
CA ALA A 60 10.98 -7.75 -5.01
C ALA A 60 11.54 -8.52 -6.22
N GLN A 61 12.33 -7.84 -7.06
CA GLN A 61 13.05 -8.49 -8.15
C GLN A 61 13.95 -9.60 -7.59
N GLY A 62 13.97 -10.74 -8.25
CA GLY A 62 14.71 -11.92 -7.79
C GLY A 62 13.93 -12.79 -6.79
N HIS A 63 12.66 -12.49 -6.51
CA HIS A 63 11.83 -13.32 -5.62
C HIS A 63 11.73 -14.76 -6.16
N ILE A 64 12.16 -15.72 -5.36
CA ILE A 64 12.16 -17.15 -5.71
C ILE A 64 10.83 -17.77 -5.27
N SER A 65 10.17 -18.45 -6.18
CA SER A 65 8.97 -19.23 -5.91
C SER A 65 9.00 -20.55 -6.68
N LYS A 66 8.03 -21.42 -6.43
CA LYS A 66 7.92 -22.68 -7.17
C LYS A 66 7.75 -22.49 -8.67
N SER A 67 7.09 -21.41 -9.09
CA SER A 67 6.89 -21.07 -10.50
C SER A 67 8.05 -20.27 -11.10
N THR A 68 8.90 -19.68 -10.28
CA THR A 68 10.06 -18.88 -10.68
C THR A 68 11.31 -19.29 -9.89
N PRO A 69 11.84 -20.50 -10.14
CA PRO A 69 12.94 -21.06 -9.34
C PRO A 69 14.27 -20.29 -9.51
N LEU A 70 14.42 -19.53 -10.59
CA LEU A 70 15.61 -18.69 -10.86
C LEU A 70 15.41 -17.22 -10.40
N GLY A 71 14.29 -16.94 -9.77
CA GLY A 71 13.92 -15.59 -9.34
C GLY A 71 13.10 -14.82 -10.38
N SER A 72 12.27 -13.89 -9.91
CA SER A 72 11.48 -13.00 -10.76
C SER A 72 12.37 -11.97 -11.47
N VAL A 73 12.08 -11.67 -12.73
CA VAL A 73 12.85 -10.70 -13.54
C VAL A 73 12.22 -9.31 -13.54
N ASP A 74 10.94 -9.24 -13.19
CA ASP A 74 10.18 -7.99 -13.23
C ASP A 74 10.57 -7.02 -12.10
N TYR A 75 10.52 -5.73 -12.38
CA TYR A 75 10.63 -4.69 -11.37
C TYR A 75 9.28 -4.54 -10.65
N PRO A 76 9.28 -4.43 -9.32
CA PRO A 76 8.04 -4.29 -8.56
C PRO A 76 7.33 -2.97 -8.83
N PHE A 77 6.00 -3.03 -8.90
CA PHE A 77 5.18 -1.83 -8.84
C PHE A 77 5.32 -1.14 -7.48
N ASN A 78 5.26 0.19 -7.50
CA ASN A 78 5.04 0.99 -6.31
C ASN A 78 3.60 1.52 -6.35
N PRO A 79 2.64 0.90 -5.63
CA PRO A 79 1.23 1.26 -5.73
C PRO A 79 0.92 2.73 -5.40
N PRO A 80 1.51 3.37 -4.37
CA PRO A 80 1.34 4.80 -4.13
C PRO A 80 1.85 5.69 -5.26
N GLN A 81 2.96 5.33 -5.90
CA GLN A 81 3.50 6.08 -7.04
C GLN A 81 2.57 5.98 -8.25
N LEU A 82 2.04 4.78 -8.51
CA LEU A 82 1.04 4.58 -9.57
C LEU A 82 -0.24 5.37 -9.27
N ALA A 83 -0.71 5.34 -8.02
CA ALA A 83 -1.88 6.10 -7.60
C ALA A 83 -1.68 7.61 -7.77
N LEU A 84 -0.51 8.12 -7.43
CA LEU A 84 -0.15 9.53 -7.63
C LEU A 84 -0.12 9.88 -9.12
N GLY A 85 0.50 9.06 -9.95
CA GLY A 85 0.53 9.23 -11.41
C GLY A 85 -0.85 9.16 -12.07
N ALA A 86 -1.79 8.42 -11.49
CA ALA A 86 -3.18 8.36 -11.92
C ALA A 86 -4.05 9.54 -11.43
N GLY A 87 -3.48 10.50 -10.71
CA GLY A 87 -4.17 11.66 -10.18
C GLY A 87 -4.93 11.42 -8.89
N GLY A 88 -4.53 10.43 -8.09
CA GLY A 88 -5.13 10.17 -6.77
C GLY A 88 -5.04 11.39 -5.85
N THR A 89 -6.15 11.75 -5.20
CA THR A 89 -6.27 12.95 -4.37
C THR A 89 -6.05 12.69 -2.88
N PHE A 90 -6.15 11.43 -2.45
CA PHE A 90 -5.74 10.96 -1.14
C PHE A 90 -4.97 9.65 -1.27
N ILE A 91 -3.73 9.67 -0.85
CA ILE A 91 -2.85 8.50 -0.91
C ILE A 91 -2.16 8.34 0.44
N ALA A 92 -2.28 7.16 1.03
CA ALA A 92 -1.65 6.86 2.30
C ALA A 92 -1.06 5.44 2.31
N ARG A 93 -0.10 5.23 3.19
CA ARG A 93 0.50 3.91 3.46
C ARG A 93 0.50 3.66 4.95
N GLY A 94 0.08 2.48 5.36
CA GLY A 94 0.12 2.02 6.73
C GLY A 94 0.68 0.61 6.84
N ILE A 95 0.82 0.15 8.07
CA ILE A 95 1.28 -1.20 8.41
C ILE A 95 0.22 -1.83 9.31
N ASP A 96 -0.16 -3.07 9.05
CA ASP A 96 -1.21 -3.79 9.79
C ASP A 96 -0.96 -3.85 11.30
N ARG A 97 0.30 -3.97 11.71
CA ARG A 97 0.72 -4.00 13.13
C ARG A 97 0.67 -2.65 13.84
N GLU A 98 0.64 -1.54 13.11
CA GLU A 98 0.57 -0.18 13.67
C GLU A 98 -0.90 0.29 13.76
N GLN A 99 -1.70 -0.41 14.57
CA GLN A 99 -3.16 -0.29 14.63
C GLN A 99 -3.65 1.15 14.85
N LYS A 100 -3.05 1.92 15.77
CA LYS A 100 -3.45 3.31 16.04
C LYS A 100 -3.20 4.22 14.83
N HIS A 101 -2.06 4.04 14.17
CA HIS A 101 -1.73 4.78 12.95
C HIS A 101 -2.70 4.43 11.83
N LEU A 102 -2.93 3.13 11.60
CA LEU A 102 -3.85 2.66 10.57
C LEU A 102 -5.28 3.17 10.80
N GLN A 103 -5.80 3.11 12.03
CA GLN A 103 -7.13 3.67 12.37
C GLN A 103 -7.22 5.16 12.02
N ASN A 104 -6.18 5.95 12.29
CA ASN A 104 -6.15 7.37 11.94
C ASN A 104 -6.13 7.59 10.42
N LEU A 105 -5.39 6.77 9.67
CA LEU A 105 -5.40 6.81 8.21
C LEU A 105 -6.77 6.50 7.64
N LEU A 106 -7.43 5.45 8.13
CA LEU A 106 -8.77 5.06 7.68
C LEU A 106 -9.82 6.14 7.98
N LYS A 107 -9.74 6.80 9.14
CA LYS A 107 -10.61 7.94 9.46
C LYS A 107 -10.40 9.10 8.49
N LYS A 108 -9.14 9.45 8.19
CA LYS A 108 -8.82 10.50 7.23
C LYS A 108 -9.27 10.13 5.81
N ALA A 109 -9.09 8.88 5.41
CA ALA A 109 -9.57 8.36 4.13
C ALA A 109 -11.09 8.51 3.99
N HIS A 110 -11.83 8.13 5.02
CA HIS A 110 -13.30 8.28 5.06
C HIS A 110 -13.78 9.73 5.01
N GLN A 111 -13.01 10.67 5.57
CA GLN A 111 -13.35 12.10 5.60
C GLN A 111 -12.98 12.83 4.30
N HIS A 112 -12.18 12.20 3.45
CA HIS A 112 -11.79 12.79 2.18
C HIS A 112 -12.93 12.76 1.17
N SER A 113 -13.16 13.87 0.47
CA SER A 113 -14.12 13.93 -0.63
C SER A 113 -13.45 13.57 -1.94
N GLY A 114 -13.71 12.37 -2.44
CA GLY A 114 -13.07 11.78 -3.61
C GLY A 114 -12.52 10.39 -3.33
N THR A 115 -11.75 9.85 -4.27
CA THR A 115 -11.18 8.50 -4.12
C THR A 115 -10.00 8.53 -3.15
N SER A 116 -10.12 7.78 -2.05
CA SER A 116 -9.03 7.53 -1.11
C SER A 116 -8.36 6.20 -1.41
N PHE A 117 -7.04 6.21 -1.48
CA PHE A 117 -6.22 5.01 -1.62
C PHE A 117 -5.34 4.83 -0.38
N VAL A 118 -5.47 3.67 0.27
CA VAL A 118 -4.65 3.29 1.43
C VAL A 118 -3.99 1.95 1.15
N GLU A 119 -2.68 1.96 0.99
CA GLU A 119 -1.88 0.74 0.96
C GLU A 119 -1.57 0.30 2.38
N ILE A 120 -1.79 -0.99 2.67
CA ILE A 120 -1.56 -1.59 3.98
C ILE A 120 -0.56 -2.72 3.82
N TYR A 121 0.65 -2.54 4.33
CA TYR A 121 1.63 -3.60 4.40
C TYR A 121 1.19 -4.67 5.39
N GLN A 122 1.11 -5.90 4.91
CA GLN A 122 0.65 -7.06 5.67
C GLN A 122 1.61 -8.22 5.50
N ASN A 123 2.02 -8.82 6.61
CA ASN A 123 2.86 -10.00 6.56
C ASN A 123 2.07 -11.25 6.12
N CYS A 124 2.62 -12.02 5.19
CA CYS A 124 2.09 -13.34 4.83
C CYS A 124 2.91 -14.44 5.49
N TRP A 125 2.45 -14.93 6.64
CA TRP A 125 3.15 -15.95 7.43
C TRP A 125 3.45 -17.27 6.70
N VAL A 126 2.71 -17.56 5.64
CA VAL A 126 2.80 -18.84 4.94
C VAL A 126 3.74 -18.79 3.75
N PHE A 127 3.70 -17.71 2.96
CA PHE A 127 4.39 -17.67 1.66
C PHE A 127 5.41 -16.54 1.54
N ASN A 128 5.38 -15.54 2.42
CA ASN A 128 6.31 -14.41 2.38
C ASN A 128 6.51 -13.83 3.79
N ASP A 129 6.89 -14.70 4.73
CA ASP A 129 7.09 -14.29 6.11
C ASP A 129 8.31 -13.38 6.24
N GLY A 130 8.15 -12.29 6.97
CA GLY A 130 9.20 -11.32 7.21
C GLY A 130 9.43 -10.30 6.09
N ALA A 131 8.60 -10.24 5.05
CA ALA A 131 8.75 -9.29 3.94
C ALA A 131 8.94 -7.84 4.42
N PHE A 132 8.25 -7.44 5.48
CA PHE A 132 8.32 -6.10 6.05
C PHE A 132 9.02 -6.05 7.42
N ALA A 133 9.91 -6.99 7.71
CA ALA A 133 10.61 -7.05 8.99
C ALA A 133 11.40 -5.76 9.29
N ASN A 134 12.03 -5.18 8.27
CA ASN A 134 12.74 -3.90 8.35
C ASN A 134 11.87 -2.71 8.81
N LEU A 135 10.55 -2.81 8.65
CA LEU A 135 9.59 -1.79 9.07
C LEU A 135 8.84 -2.17 10.35
N THR A 136 8.80 -3.45 10.72
CA THR A 136 7.97 -3.94 11.83
C THR A 136 8.75 -4.41 13.04
N ASP A 137 10.04 -4.72 12.88
CA ASP A 137 10.91 -5.11 13.97
C ASP A 137 11.10 -3.95 14.96
N LYS A 138 10.90 -4.23 16.24
CA LYS A 138 10.93 -3.22 17.31
C LYS A 138 12.31 -2.54 17.47
N GLU A 139 13.37 -3.26 17.15
CA GLU A 139 14.73 -2.76 17.32
C GLU A 139 15.14 -1.76 16.23
N ILE A 140 14.65 -1.99 15.01
CA ILE A 140 15.07 -1.24 13.83
C ILE A 140 14.00 -0.29 13.26
N LYS A 141 12.73 -0.50 13.57
CA LYS A 141 11.65 0.31 12.98
C LYS A 141 11.80 1.82 13.18
N MET A 142 12.35 2.23 14.30
CA MET A 142 12.60 3.66 14.56
C MET A 142 13.69 4.24 13.65
N GLU A 143 14.57 3.40 13.12
CA GLU A 143 15.63 3.79 12.18
C GLU A 143 15.19 3.76 10.71
N THR A 144 14.07 3.12 10.42
CA THR A 144 13.62 2.81 9.05
C THR A 144 12.26 3.41 8.70
N GLN A 145 11.42 3.70 9.70
CA GLN A 145 10.11 4.30 9.47
C GLN A 145 10.17 5.83 9.48
N LEU A 146 9.66 6.44 8.44
CA LEU A 146 9.33 7.87 8.41
C LEU A 146 7.81 8.04 8.43
N ILE A 147 7.27 8.65 9.48
CA ILE A 147 5.85 8.98 9.58
C ILE A 147 5.64 10.38 8.98
N LEU A 148 4.90 10.43 7.87
CA LEU A 148 4.56 11.68 7.20
C LEU A 148 3.33 12.32 7.85
N GLU A 149 3.48 13.56 8.31
CA GLU A 149 2.41 14.37 8.88
C GLU A 149 2.46 15.78 8.33
N GLN A 150 1.27 16.32 8.00
CA GLN A 150 1.17 17.68 7.49
C GLN A 150 1.80 18.71 8.43
N GLY A 151 2.67 19.56 7.89
CA GLY A 151 3.33 20.63 8.65
C GLY A 151 4.46 20.18 9.57
N LYS A 152 4.80 18.89 9.59
CA LYS A 152 5.95 18.39 10.36
C LYS A 152 7.14 18.12 9.44
N PRO A 153 8.38 18.33 9.92
CA PRO A 153 9.58 18.01 9.17
C PRO A 153 9.70 16.50 8.98
N MET A 154 10.19 16.07 7.81
CA MET A 154 10.42 14.66 7.47
C MET A 154 11.70 14.16 8.15
N ILE A 155 11.66 14.02 9.47
CA ILE A 155 12.78 13.59 10.31
C ILE A 155 12.44 12.27 10.97
N PHE A 156 13.37 11.33 10.94
CA PHE A 156 13.23 10.00 11.54
C PHE A 156 14.58 9.51 12.12
N GLY A 157 14.60 8.29 12.58
CA GLY A 157 15.72 7.72 13.33
C GLY A 157 15.56 7.88 14.83
N LYS A 158 16.13 6.97 15.59
CA LYS A 158 16.06 6.93 17.06
C LYS A 158 16.56 8.22 17.71
N GLU A 159 17.61 8.81 17.14
CA GLU A 159 18.19 10.08 17.58
C GLU A 159 17.68 11.28 16.75
N ARG A 160 16.69 11.09 15.86
CA ARG A 160 16.15 12.10 14.95
C ARG A 160 17.22 12.76 14.07
N ASN A 161 18.22 11.99 13.69
CA ASN A 161 19.39 12.43 12.92
C ASN A 161 19.29 12.11 11.41
N LYS A 162 18.20 11.53 10.97
CA LYS A 162 17.89 11.23 9.57
C LYS A 162 16.76 12.11 9.08
N GLY A 163 16.81 12.51 7.82
CA GLY A 163 15.74 13.33 7.25
C GLY A 163 15.75 13.33 5.73
N MET A 164 14.62 13.76 5.17
CA MET A 164 14.47 14.04 3.75
C MET A 164 14.31 15.55 3.56
N ARG A 165 14.99 16.09 2.56
CA ARG A 165 14.81 17.46 2.11
C ARG A 165 14.70 17.50 0.59
N PHE A 166 14.02 18.48 0.08
CA PHE A 166 14.10 18.78 -1.35
C PHE A 166 15.49 19.33 -1.67
N ALA A 167 16.06 18.83 -2.76
CA ALA A 167 17.35 19.30 -3.26
C ALA A 167 17.16 20.56 -4.13
#